data_7db102d92053e697f271cb87b0c768c4
#
_entry.id   7db102d92053e697f271cb87b0c768c4
#
_cell.length_a   1.000
_cell.length_b   1.000
_cell.length_c   1.000
_cell.angle_alpha   90.00
_cell.angle_beta   90.00
_cell.angle_gamma   90.00
#
_symmetry.space_group_name_H-M   'P 1'
#
loop_
_entity.id
_entity.type
_entity.pdbx_description
1 polymer ?
#
loop_
_entity_poly.entity_id
_entity_poly.type
_entity_poly.pdbx_seq_one_letter_code
_entity_poly.pdbx_strand_id
1 'polypeptide(L)'
;MLRIHCGGDFLFTESGYMGTLIVETDLGCFPSEDWTDNPEIVLGWWVDALKSVFIGHEGRTYTFLFMDGPYAILCRKESDHLTLRFEREKRIILPDCKTTLDSFSTAIRKAMESLIRQLYLVGRTDKTEPIREYLKQLDVFIT
;
A
#
# COMPACT_ATOMS: atom_id res chain seq x y z
N MET A 1 -13.85 -7.26 -1.70
CA MET A 1 -13.34 -6.11 -2.49
C MET A 1 -12.22 -5.45 -1.71
N LEU A 2 -11.12 -5.15 -2.38
CA LEU A 2 -9.98 -4.45 -1.78
C LEU A 2 -9.50 -3.40 -2.79
N ARG A 3 -9.44 -2.16 -2.37
CA ARG A 3 -9.02 -1.05 -3.22
C ARG A 3 -8.08 -0.13 -2.44
N ILE A 4 -7.06 0.38 -3.11
CA ILE A 4 -6.12 1.32 -2.51
C ILE A 4 -6.22 2.63 -3.26
N HIS A 5 -6.58 3.69 -2.54
CA HIS A 5 -6.65 5.05 -3.07
C HIS A 5 -5.32 5.73 -2.81
N CYS A 6 -4.68 6.21 -3.86
CA CYS A 6 -3.37 6.82 -3.76
C CYS A 6 -3.26 8.02 -4.69
N GLY A 7 -2.86 9.15 -4.13
CA GLY A 7 -2.67 10.39 -4.87
C GLY A 7 -3.81 11.38 -4.67
N GLY A 8 -3.58 12.62 -5.10
CA GLY A 8 -4.49 13.72 -4.83
C GLY A 8 -4.17 14.42 -3.51
N ASP A 9 -4.66 15.63 -3.36
CA ASP A 9 -4.44 16.48 -2.18
C ASP A 9 -2.97 16.56 -1.78
N PHE A 10 -2.10 16.69 -2.80
CA PHE A 10 -0.65 16.71 -2.58
C PHE A 10 -0.18 17.95 -1.82
N LEU A 11 0.75 17.72 -0.90
CA LEU A 11 1.53 18.77 -0.27
C LEU A 11 3.01 18.47 -0.55
N PHE A 12 3.63 19.29 -1.39
CA PHE A 12 5.02 19.13 -1.76
C PHE A 12 5.91 19.97 -0.84
N THR A 13 7.01 19.38 -0.39
CA THR A 13 8.02 20.01 0.43
C THR A 13 9.40 19.79 -0.20
N GLU A 14 10.44 20.39 0.37
CA GLU A 14 11.80 20.18 -0.12
C GLU A 14 12.26 18.73 0.03
N SER A 15 11.77 18.03 1.06
CA SER A 15 12.22 16.67 1.39
C SER A 15 11.32 15.57 0.82
N GLY A 16 10.19 15.93 0.21
CA GLY A 16 9.25 14.92 -0.30
C GLY A 16 7.85 15.46 -0.49
N TYR A 17 6.87 14.59 -0.40
CA TYR A 17 5.47 15.01 -0.54
C TYR A 17 4.56 14.08 0.26
N MET A 18 3.40 14.64 0.61
CA MET A 18 2.29 13.91 1.22
C MET A 18 1.15 13.83 0.22
N GLY A 19 0.33 12.84 0.34
CA GLY A 19 -0.87 12.66 -0.49
C GLY A 19 -1.78 11.60 0.11
N THR A 20 -2.94 11.43 -0.51
CA THR A 20 -3.90 10.41 -0.08
C THR A 20 -3.29 9.02 -0.17
N LEU A 21 -3.49 8.20 0.88
CA LEU A 21 -3.12 6.79 0.88
C LEU A 21 -4.07 6.04 1.80
N ILE A 22 -5.06 5.40 1.22
CA ILE A 22 -6.17 4.78 1.95
C ILE A 22 -6.43 3.39 1.40
N VAL A 23 -6.60 2.42 2.29
CA VAL A 23 -7.02 1.07 1.92
C VAL A 23 -8.51 0.95 2.21
N GLU A 24 -9.28 0.64 1.17
CA GLU A 24 -10.73 0.46 1.29
C GLU A 24 -11.11 -1.01 1.17
N THR A 25 -11.93 -1.47 2.12
CA THR A 25 -12.55 -2.79 2.10
C THR A 25 -14.07 -2.63 2.08
N ASP A 26 -14.80 -3.74 1.96
CA ASP A 26 -16.26 -3.72 2.05
C ASP A 26 -16.75 -3.19 3.40
N LEU A 27 -15.91 -3.22 4.43
CA LEU A 27 -16.30 -2.88 5.79
C LEU A 27 -15.72 -1.56 6.29
N GLY A 28 -15.02 -0.81 5.44
CA GLY A 28 -14.54 0.51 5.80
C GLY A 28 -13.19 0.87 5.20
N CYS A 29 -12.71 2.04 5.56
CA CYS A 29 -11.45 2.61 5.08
C CYS A 29 -10.39 2.63 6.19
N PHE A 30 -9.15 2.35 5.82
CA PHE A 30 -8.02 2.31 6.75
C PHE A 30 -6.85 3.12 6.20
N PRO A 31 -6.17 3.95 6.99
CA PRO A 31 -6.41 4.26 8.40
C PRO A 31 -7.70 5.04 8.67
N SER A 32 -8.18 5.83 7.71
CA SER A 32 -9.43 6.60 7.78
C SER A 32 -9.87 6.99 6.38
N GLU A 33 -11.04 7.62 6.24
CA GLU A 33 -11.56 8.04 4.94
C GLU A 33 -10.78 9.21 4.32
N ASP A 34 -10.01 9.92 5.12
CA ASP A 34 -9.29 11.12 4.69
C ASP A 34 -7.78 11.06 5.00
N TRP A 35 -7.23 9.86 5.16
CA TRP A 35 -5.83 9.69 5.54
C TRP A 35 -4.87 10.17 4.46
N THR A 36 -3.85 10.93 4.90
CA THR A 36 -2.71 11.28 4.05
C THR A 36 -1.43 10.73 4.66
N ASP A 37 -0.48 10.40 3.79
CA ASP A 37 0.80 9.83 4.19
C ASP A 37 1.85 10.20 3.15
N ASN A 38 3.07 9.69 3.32
CA ASN A 38 4.12 9.83 2.31
C ASN A 38 4.06 8.61 1.37
N PRO A 39 3.37 8.71 0.22
CA PRO A 39 3.14 7.53 -0.61
C PRO A 39 4.43 7.00 -1.24
N GLU A 40 5.40 7.85 -1.54
CA GLU A 40 6.66 7.40 -2.12
C GLU A 40 7.39 6.46 -1.16
N ILE A 41 7.51 6.83 0.11
CA ILE A 41 8.21 6.02 1.11
C ILE A 41 7.38 4.77 1.46
N VAL A 42 6.11 4.94 1.74
CA VAL A 42 5.24 3.84 2.18
C VAL A 42 5.12 2.78 1.10
N LEU A 43 4.92 3.16 -0.16
CA LEU A 43 4.82 2.18 -1.25
C LEU A 43 6.13 1.41 -1.44
N GLY A 44 7.27 2.04 -1.22
CA GLY A 44 8.55 1.34 -1.22
C GLY A 44 8.62 0.26 -0.15
N TRP A 45 8.18 0.59 1.07
CA TRP A 45 8.09 -0.39 2.16
C TRP A 45 7.15 -1.54 1.81
N TRP A 46 6.00 -1.22 1.18
CA TRP A 46 5.00 -2.22 0.82
C TRP A 46 5.49 -3.16 -0.29
N VAL A 47 6.26 -2.65 -1.24
CA VAL A 47 6.87 -3.50 -2.27
C VAL A 47 7.83 -4.50 -1.61
N ASP A 48 8.66 -4.05 -0.68
CA ASP A 48 9.57 -4.94 0.04
C ASP A 48 8.79 -5.98 0.86
N ALA A 49 7.70 -5.56 1.53
CA ALA A 49 6.85 -6.48 2.28
C ALA A 49 6.18 -7.51 1.36
N LEU A 50 5.70 -7.09 0.18
CA LEU A 50 5.12 -8.01 -0.81
C LEU A 50 6.13 -9.06 -1.28
N LYS A 51 7.38 -8.66 -1.50
CA LYS A 51 8.45 -9.63 -1.85
C LYS A 51 8.57 -10.68 -0.75
N SER A 52 8.56 -10.25 0.51
CA SER A 52 8.64 -11.17 1.64
C SER A 52 7.44 -12.11 1.72
N VAL A 53 6.23 -11.60 1.45
CA VAL A 53 5.03 -12.44 1.39
C VAL A 53 5.15 -13.48 0.27
N PHE A 54 5.63 -13.06 -0.90
CA PHE A 54 5.72 -13.90 -2.08
C PHE A 54 6.65 -15.10 -1.86
N ILE A 55 7.83 -14.87 -1.25
CA ILE A 55 8.81 -15.93 -1.03
C ILE A 55 8.67 -16.61 0.34
N GLY A 56 7.84 -16.08 1.22
CA GLY A 56 7.71 -16.57 2.60
C GLY A 56 6.86 -17.82 2.74
N HIS A 57 6.87 -18.37 3.93
CA HIS A 57 6.15 -19.59 4.28
C HIS A 57 4.74 -19.29 4.81
N GLU A 58 3.86 -20.27 4.66
CA GLU A 58 2.54 -20.23 5.27
C GLU A 58 2.60 -20.02 6.78
N GLY A 59 1.62 -19.36 7.33
CA GLY A 59 1.49 -19.10 8.75
C GLY A 59 2.31 -17.93 9.27
N ARG A 60 3.18 -17.36 8.43
CA ARG A 60 3.95 -16.17 8.81
C ARG A 60 3.11 -14.91 8.61
N THR A 61 3.42 -13.90 9.44
CA THR A 61 2.81 -12.60 9.38
C THR A 61 3.83 -11.56 8.91
N TYR A 62 3.42 -10.74 7.95
CA TYR A 62 4.24 -9.68 7.38
C TYR A 62 3.55 -8.35 7.63
N THR A 63 4.33 -7.29 7.85
CA THR A 63 3.78 -5.99 8.25
C THR A 63 3.91 -4.97 7.14
N PHE A 64 2.79 -4.30 6.85
CA PHE A 64 2.71 -3.19 5.90
C PHE A 64 2.46 -1.93 6.71
N LEU A 65 3.50 -1.11 6.87
CA LEU A 65 3.47 0.06 7.73
C LEU A 65 2.99 1.30 6.99
N PHE A 66 2.34 2.19 7.73
CA PHE A 66 2.15 3.58 7.35
C PHE A 66 3.21 4.43 8.05
N MET A 67 3.59 5.56 7.44
CA MET A 67 4.65 6.38 8.01
C MET A 67 4.11 7.43 8.99
N ASP A 68 2.96 8.01 8.70
CA ASP A 68 2.44 9.16 9.42
C ASP A 68 1.46 8.77 10.53
N GLY A 69 1.82 7.78 11.33
CA GLY A 69 1.03 7.34 12.47
C GLY A 69 1.27 5.88 12.80
N PRO A 70 0.73 5.42 13.94
CA PRO A 70 0.98 4.06 14.44
C PRO A 70 0.04 3.03 13.81
N TYR A 71 -0.13 3.09 12.48
CA TYR A 71 -1.02 2.21 11.73
C TYR A 71 -0.23 1.15 10.99
N ALA A 72 -0.76 -0.07 10.96
CA ALA A 72 -0.14 -1.19 10.26
C ALA A 72 -1.21 -2.14 9.73
N ILE A 73 -0.91 -2.75 8.57
CA ILE A 73 -1.66 -3.89 8.06
C ILE A 73 -0.81 -5.12 8.33
N LEU A 74 -1.32 -6.06 9.10
CA LEU A 74 -0.67 -7.34 9.34
C LEU A 74 -1.21 -8.34 8.34
N CYS A 75 -0.33 -8.86 7.49
CA CYS A 75 -0.68 -9.80 6.43
C CYS A 75 -0.23 -11.19 6.81
N ARG A 76 -1.17 -12.08 7.10
CA ARG A 76 -0.87 -13.48 7.39
C ARG A 76 -1.05 -14.31 6.14
N LYS A 77 -0.01 -15.04 5.77
CA LYS A 77 -0.04 -15.91 4.59
C LYS A 77 -0.62 -17.27 4.96
N GLU A 78 -1.71 -17.63 4.30
CA GLU A 78 -2.33 -18.95 4.37
C GLU A 78 -2.06 -19.70 3.06
N SER A 79 -2.56 -20.94 2.92
CA SER A 79 -2.24 -21.77 1.76
C SER A 79 -2.68 -21.15 0.42
N ASP A 80 -3.89 -20.57 0.38
CA ASP A 80 -4.51 -20.07 -0.84
C ASP A 80 -5.01 -18.63 -0.72
N HIS A 81 -4.81 -18.01 0.44
CA HIS A 81 -5.27 -16.64 0.64
C HIS A 81 -4.38 -15.91 1.65
N LEU A 82 -4.61 -14.61 1.75
CA LEU A 82 -4.01 -13.72 2.75
C LEU A 82 -5.11 -13.23 3.68
N THR A 83 -4.80 -13.12 4.96
CA THR A 83 -5.67 -12.44 5.92
C THR A 83 -5.02 -11.14 6.32
N LEU A 84 -5.71 -10.04 6.07
CA LEU A 84 -5.24 -8.70 6.40
C LEU A 84 -5.92 -8.21 7.67
N ARG A 85 -5.11 -7.85 8.67
CA ARG A 85 -5.58 -7.27 9.92
C ARG A 85 -5.17 -5.81 9.97
N PHE A 86 -6.10 -4.93 10.30
CA PHE A 86 -5.91 -3.49 10.29
C PHE A 86 -5.77 -3.00 11.74
N GLU A 87 -4.59 -2.50 12.11
CA GLU A 87 -4.28 -2.16 13.49
C GLU A 87 -3.80 -0.73 13.66
N ARG A 88 -4.16 -0.15 14.79
CA ARG A 88 -3.55 1.05 15.34
C ARG A 88 -3.03 0.70 16.73
N GLU A 89 -1.70 0.75 16.90
CA GLU A 89 -1.07 0.42 18.20
C GLU A 89 -1.55 -0.92 18.75
N LYS A 90 -1.58 -1.95 17.88
CA LYS A 90 -2.02 -3.32 18.20
C LYS A 90 -3.53 -3.46 18.47
N ARG A 91 -4.31 -2.40 18.32
CA ARG A 91 -5.78 -2.47 18.40
C ARG A 91 -6.37 -2.67 17.03
N ILE A 92 -7.32 -3.58 16.91
CA ILE A 92 -8.03 -3.83 15.65
C ILE A 92 -8.97 -2.65 15.37
N ILE A 93 -8.84 -2.06 14.18
CA ILE A 93 -9.64 -0.90 13.74
C ILE A 93 -10.79 -1.32 12.86
N LEU A 94 -10.56 -2.30 11.96
CA LEU A 94 -11.57 -2.83 11.05
C LEU A 94 -11.56 -4.34 11.14
N PRO A 95 -12.66 -5.00 10.76
CA PRO A 95 -12.67 -6.46 10.62
C PRO A 95 -11.60 -6.93 9.62
N ASP A 96 -11.10 -8.15 9.83
CA ASP A 96 -10.12 -8.76 8.95
C ASP A 96 -10.66 -8.86 7.52
N CYS A 97 -9.77 -8.65 6.56
CA CYS A 97 -10.09 -8.79 5.14
C CYS A 97 -9.34 -10.00 4.58
N LYS A 98 -10.07 -10.93 3.98
CA LYS A 98 -9.45 -12.04 3.26
C LYS A 98 -9.30 -11.67 1.79
N THR A 99 -8.12 -11.92 1.25
CA THR A 99 -7.81 -11.63 -0.15
C THR A 99 -6.80 -12.66 -0.66
N THR A 100 -6.33 -12.47 -1.88
CA THR A 100 -5.27 -13.32 -2.44
C THR A 100 -4.03 -12.47 -2.67
N LEU A 101 -2.88 -13.11 -2.82
CA LEU A 101 -1.64 -12.41 -3.16
C LEU A 101 -1.81 -11.65 -4.48
N ASP A 102 -2.47 -12.29 -5.46
CA ASP A 102 -2.74 -11.65 -6.75
C ASP A 102 -3.60 -10.40 -6.60
N SER A 103 -4.69 -10.48 -5.86
CA SER A 103 -5.59 -9.33 -5.66
C SER A 103 -4.92 -8.20 -4.88
N PHE A 104 -4.17 -8.54 -3.84
CA PHE A 104 -3.48 -7.53 -3.03
C PHE A 104 -2.37 -6.82 -3.83
N SER A 105 -1.55 -7.59 -4.52
CA SER A 105 -0.48 -7.02 -5.36
C SER A 105 -1.05 -6.19 -6.51
N THR A 106 -2.17 -6.63 -7.11
CA THR A 106 -2.86 -5.85 -8.15
C THR A 106 -3.38 -4.53 -7.60
N ALA A 107 -3.95 -4.53 -6.38
CA ALA A 107 -4.42 -3.30 -5.75
C ALA A 107 -3.27 -2.32 -5.50
N ILE A 108 -2.12 -2.81 -5.04
CA ILE A 108 -0.93 -1.98 -4.83
C ILE A 108 -0.39 -1.46 -6.16
N ARG A 109 -0.35 -2.31 -7.20
CA ARG A 109 0.07 -1.90 -8.54
C ARG A 109 -0.82 -0.78 -9.08
N LYS A 110 -2.13 -0.92 -8.98
CA LYS A 110 -3.08 0.09 -9.45
C LYS A 110 -2.92 1.41 -8.69
N ALA A 111 -2.62 1.33 -7.39
CA ALA A 111 -2.35 2.52 -6.59
C ALA A 111 -1.12 3.27 -7.10
N MET A 112 -0.05 2.54 -7.42
CA MET A 112 1.17 3.14 -7.96
C MET A 112 0.94 3.75 -9.34
N GLU A 113 0.21 3.06 -10.21
CA GLU A 113 -0.14 3.58 -11.53
C GLU A 113 -0.98 4.85 -11.43
N SER A 114 -1.95 4.88 -10.51
CA SER A 114 -2.75 6.07 -10.24
C SER A 114 -1.90 7.22 -9.72
N LEU A 115 -0.96 6.93 -8.81
CA LEU A 115 -0.06 7.95 -8.28
C LEU A 115 0.79 8.58 -9.39
N ILE A 116 1.32 7.77 -10.30
CA ILE A 116 2.09 8.29 -11.45
C ILE A 116 1.23 9.23 -12.27
N ARG A 117 0.00 8.84 -12.62
CA ARG A 117 -0.91 9.69 -13.39
C ARG A 117 -1.21 11.00 -12.66
N GLN A 118 -1.47 10.94 -11.36
CA GLN A 118 -1.75 12.13 -10.55
C GLN A 118 -0.55 13.08 -10.52
N LEU A 119 0.65 12.55 -10.39
CA LEU A 119 1.88 13.37 -10.37
C LEU A 119 2.09 14.06 -11.73
N TYR A 120 1.82 13.37 -12.84
CA TYR A 120 1.84 14.00 -14.16
C TYR A 120 0.84 15.14 -14.26
N LEU A 121 -0.38 14.91 -13.78
CA LEU A 121 -1.46 15.89 -13.88
C LEU A 121 -1.16 17.20 -13.12
N VAL A 122 -0.41 17.10 -12.03
CA VAL A 122 -0.02 18.30 -11.25
C VAL A 122 1.36 18.83 -11.66
N GLY A 123 1.92 18.34 -12.77
CA GLY A 123 3.19 18.85 -13.30
C GLY A 123 4.43 18.39 -12.55
N ARG A 124 4.32 17.32 -11.77
CA ARG A 124 5.44 16.81 -10.96
C ARG A 124 5.95 15.48 -11.51
N THR A 125 6.29 15.49 -12.80
CA THR A 125 6.90 14.34 -13.48
C THR A 125 8.21 13.89 -12.83
N ASP A 126 8.93 14.86 -12.23
CA ASP A 126 10.17 14.62 -11.50
C ASP A 126 10.01 13.66 -10.33
N LYS A 127 8.79 13.49 -9.80
CA LYS A 127 8.52 12.62 -8.66
C LYS A 127 8.07 11.21 -9.06
N THR A 128 7.94 10.91 -10.34
CA THR A 128 7.43 9.60 -10.77
C THR A 128 8.48 8.49 -10.77
N GLU A 129 9.76 8.83 -10.83
CA GLU A 129 10.83 7.83 -11.02
C GLU A 129 10.88 6.76 -9.92
N PRO A 130 10.84 7.10 -8.61
CA PRO A 130 10.84 6.04 -7.58
C PRO A 130 9.65 5.08 -7.72
N ILE A 131 8.47 5.61 -8.06
CA ILE A 131 7.26 4.79 -8.19
C ILE A 131 7.38 3.85 -9.40
N ARG A 132 7.95 4.34 -10.50
CA ARG A 132 8.22 3.51 -11.69
C ARG A 132 9.17 2.37 -11.35
N GLU A 133 10.19 2.65 -10.54
CA GLU A 133 11.15 1.63 -10.10
C GLU A 133 10.45 0.57 -9.23
N TYR A 134 9.54 0.97 -8.34
CA TYR A 134 8.74 0.05 -7.54
C TYR A 134 7.91 -0.87 -8.44
N LEU A 135 7.30 -0.33 -9.50
CA LEU A 135 6.53 -1.13 -10.46
C LEU A 135 7.40 -2.17 -11.15
N LYS A 136 8.61 -1.79 -11.55
CA LYS A 136 9.55 -2.74 -12.17
C LYS A 136 9.91 -3.87 -11.21
N GLN A 137 10.17 -3.55 -9.95
CA GLN A 137 10.46 -4.55 -8.93
C GLN A 137 9.28 -5.51 -8.76
N LEU A 138 8.07 -4.97 -8.72
CA LEU A 138 6.87 -5.77 -8.57
C LEU A 138 6.68 -6.72 -9.76
N ASP A 139 6.93 -6.24 -10.99
CA ASP A 139 6.82 -7.06 -12.20
C ASP A 139 7.76 -8.25 -12.20
N VAL A 140 8.95 -8.10 -11.64
CA VAL A 140 9.92 -9.21 -11.54
C VAL A 140 9.41 -10.33 -10.64
N PHE A 141 8.69 -9.97 -9.57
CA PHE A 141 8.24 -10.94 -8.57
C PHE A 141 6.89 -11.58 -8.87
N ILE A 142 6.00 -10.90 -9.60
CA ILE A 142 4.58 -11.27 -9.66
C ILE A 142 4.13 -11.66 -11.09
N THR A 143 5.03 -11.69 -12.03
CA THR A 143 4.70 -12.20 -13.39
C THR A 143 4.76 -13.75 -13.43
#